data_5e65d28477ecacfd34aec5b51041369c
#
_entry.id   5e65d28477ecacfd34aec5b51041369c
#
_cell.length_a   1.000
_cell.length_b   1.000
_cell.length_c   1.000
_cell.angle_alpha   90.00
_cell.angle_beta   90.00
_cell.angle_gamma   90.00
#
_symmetry.space_group_name_H-M   'P 1'
#
loop_
_entity.id
_entity.type
_entity.pdbx_description
1 polymer ?
#
loop_
_entity_poly.entity_id
_entity_poly.type
_entity_poly.pdbx_seq_one_letter_code
_entity_poly.pdbx_strand_id
1 'polypeptide(L)'
;MNLLLTNDDGYGSEGLSALAQKLSQKHNVFIIAPDGNRSAISHGITMYKKNRVKLVEKNVWTCSGTPVDCVITALKSNILPIRPDGILSGINKGANLGTDIVYSGTCAAAREGVIEGIPSVAFSLEYVDNKLEYFDVLADFASKNIEKLLMCSDVQKEKTFVNVNAFSYPKYKGIR
;
A
#
# COMPACT_ATOMS: atom_id res chain seq x y z
N MET A 1 -12.66 8.32 6.48
CA MET A 1 -11.42 8.84 5.85
C MET A 1 -11.43 8.55 4.37
N ASN A 2 -10.63 9.30 3.62
CA ASN A 2 -10.30 9.05 2.22
C ASN A 2 -8.94 8.35 2.18
N LEU A 3 -8.87 7.12 1.72
CA LEU A 3 -7.66 6.32 1.73
C LEU A 3 -7.20 6.02 0.31
N LEU A 4 -5.92 6.25 0.04
CA LEU A 4 -5.28 5.82 -1.19
C LEU A 4 -4.58 4.48 -0.98
N LEU A 5 -4.90 3.50 -1.81
CA LEU A 5 -4.27 2.18 -1.80
C LEU A 5 -3.40 2.00 -3.04
N THR A 6 -2.25 1.36 -2.84
CA THR A 6 -1.32 0.93 -3.89
C THR A 6 -0.61 -0.36 -3.47
N ASN A 7 0.26 -0.89 -4.31
CA ASN A 7 1.13 -2.03 -4.03
C ASN A 7 2.25 -2.13 -5.08
N ASP A 8 3.08 -3.18 -5.01
CA ASP A 8 4.08 -3.53 -6.05
C ASP A 8 3.75 -4.86 -6.77
N ASP A 9 2.84 -5.67 -6.26
CA ASP A 9 2.37 -6.89 -6.93
C ASP A 9 1.49 -6.61 -8.17
N GLY A 10 0.93 -5.42 -8.24
CA GLY A 10 0.05 -4.97 -9.32
C GLY A 10 -1.43 -4.96 -8.94
N TYR A 11 -2.22 -4.28 -9.79
CA TYR A 11 -3.65 -4.03 -9.61
C TYR A 11 -4.47 -5.29 -9.30
N GLY A 12 -4.17 -6.43 -9.96
CA GLY A 12 -4.95 -7.68 -9.82
C GLY A 12 -4.55 -8.55 -8.62
N SER A 13 -3.69 -8.08 -7.71
CA SER A 13 -3.22 -8.90 -6.59
C SER A 13 -4.30 -9.16 -5.53
N GLU A 14 -4.27 -10.35 -4.95
CA GLU A 14 -5.19 -10.76 -3.89
C GLU A 14 -5.05 -9.90 -2.63
N GLY A 15 -3.81 -9.54 -2.26
CA GLY A 15 -3.52 -8.71 -1.11
C GLY A 15 -4.12 -7.31 -1.19
N LEU A 16 -4.02 -6.65 -2.36
CA LEU A 16 -4.64 -5.35 -2.58
C LEU A 16 -6.17 -5.45 -2.56
N SER A 17 -6.72 -6.49 -3.19
CA SER A 17 -8.16 -6.72 -3.24
C SER A 17 -8.73 -6.96 -1.85
N ALA A 18 -8.10 -7.79 -1.02
CA ALA A 18 -8.52 -8.05 0.35
C ALA A 18 -8.49 -6.77 1.21
N LEU A 19 -7.41 -5.97 1.10
CA LEU A 19 -7.28 -4.72 1.82
C LEU A 19 -8.37 -3.72 1.41
N ALA A 20 -8.60 -3.55 0.11
CA ALA A 20 -9.62 -2.66 -0.43
C ALA A 20 -11.02 -3.07 0.01
N GLN A 21 -11.37 -4.35 -0.06
CA GLN A 21 -12.67 -4.89 0.34
C GLN A 21 -12.98 -4.59 1.82
N LYS A 22 -12.01 -4.77 2.71
CA LYS A 22 -12.22 -4.52 4.15
C LYS A 22 -12.32 -3.04 4.48
N LEU A 23 -11.48 -2.20 3.88
CA LEU A 23 -11.46 -0.77 4.17
C LEU A 23 -12.66 -0.03 3.56
N SER A 24 -13.14 -0.42 2.39
CA SER A 24 -14.29 0.20 1.73
C SER A 24 -15.61 0.09 2.51
N GLN A 25 -15.68 -0.80 3.50
CA GLN A 25 -16.84 -0.92 4.39
C GLN A 25 -17.03 0.31 5.29
N LYS A 26 -15.96 1.09 5.56
CA LYS A 26 -15.98 2.22 6.50
C LYS A 26 -15.36 3.51 5.95
N HIS A 27 -14.62 3.43 4.85
CA HIS A 27 -13.83 4.52 4.31
C HIS A 27 -14.07 4.69 2.81
N ASN A 28 -13.82 5.89 2.28
CA ASN A 28 -13.72 6.11 0.84
C ASN A 28 -12.36 5.60 0.38
N VAL A 29 -12.35 4.60 -0.48
CA VAL A 29 -11.13 3.98 -0.99
C VAL A 29 -10.90 4.40 -2.44
N PHE A 30 -9.69 4.84 -2.72
CA PHE A 30 -9.15 5.11 -4.05
C PHE A 30 -7.97 4.16 -4.28
N ILE A 31 -7.90 3.55 -5.45
CA ILE A 31 -6.82 2.63 -5.80
C ILE A 31 -6.09 3.17 -7.01
N ILE A 32 -4.78 3.30 -6.90
CA ILE A 32 -3.89 3.48 -8.04
C ILE A 32 -2.71 2.52 -7.87
N ALA A 33 -2.61 1.53 -8.74
CA ALA A 33 -1.61 0.47 -8.63
C ALA A 33 -0.93 0.21 -9.97
N PRO A 34 0.28 -0.37 -9.97
CA PRO A 34 0.96 -0.77 -11.19
C PRO A 34 0.11 -1.72 -12.04
N ASP A 35 0.22 -1.61 -13.36
CA ASP A 35 -0.46 -2.48 -14.33
C ASP A 35 0.07 -3.92 -14.34
N GLY A 36 1.14 -4.21 -13.61
CA GLY A 36 1.74 -5.52 -13.40
C GLY A 36 2.73 -5.50 -12.26
N ASN A 37 3.32 -6.66 -11.97
CA ASN A 37 4.28 -6.83 -10.87
C ASN A 37 5.52 -5.93 -11.03
N ARG A 38 5.93 -5.29 -9.93
CA ARG A 38 7.10 -4.41 -9.79
C ARG A 38 7.93 -4.79 -8.55
N SER A 39 7.99 -6.06 -8.20
CA SER A 39 8.76 -6.55 -7.05
C SER A 39 10.23 -6.15 -7.15
N ALA A 40 10.86 -5.91 -6.01
CA ALA A 40 12.26 -5.53 -5.86
C ALA A 40 12.66 -4.25 -6.65
N ILE A 41 11.72 -3.35 -6.91
CA ILE A 41 11.99 -2.08 -7.63
C ILE A 41 12.61 -1.01 -6.73
N SER A 42 12.71 -1.23 -5.43
CA SER A 42 13.17 -0.23 -4.48
C SER A 42 12.32 1.06 -4.55
N HIS A 43 12.90 2.21 -4.23
CA HIS A 43 12.25 3.52 -4.38
C HIS A 43 12.44 4.09 -5.79
N GLY A 44 12.24 3.25 -6.81
CA GLY A 44 12.42 3.66 -8.20
C GLY A 44 11.30 4.57 -8.70
N ILE A 45 11.67 5.60 -9.48
CA ILE A 45 10.76 6.52 -10.16
C ILE A 45 11.00 6.52 -11.67
N THR A 46 9.96 6.79 -12.45
CA THR A 46 10.05 6.90 -13.90
C THR A 46 10.42 8.32 -14.32
N MET A 47 11.67 8.55 -14.72
CA MET A 47 12.18 9.89 -15.06
C MET A 47 11.97 10.28 -16.52
N TYR A 48 12.17 9.36 -17.47
CA TYR A 48 12.29 9.68 -18.90
C TYR A 48 11.13 9.18 -19.76
N LYS A 49 10.13 8.57 -19.15
CA LYS A 49 8.94 8.04 -19.85
C LYS A 49 7.69 8.61 -19.21
N LYS A 50 6.64 8.78 -20.01
CA LYS A 50 5.32 9.16 -19.50
C LYS A 50 4.67 7.93 -18.88
N ASN A 51 4.20 8.05 -17.64
CA ASN A 51 3.32 7.07 -17.04
C ASN A 51 1.94 7.14 -17.69
N ARG A 52 1.41 6.01 -18.11
CA ARG A 52 0.04 5.87 -18.60
C ARG A 52 -0.84 5.48 -17.44
N VAL A 53 -1.92 6.21 -17.24
CA VAL A 53 -2.92 5.92 -16.21
C VAL A 53 -4.24 5.59 -16.90
N LYS A 54 -4.88 4.50 -16.49
CA LYS A 54 -6.15 4.04 -17.05
C LYS A 54 -7.15 3.82 -15.92
N LEU A 55 -8.30 4.45 -16.00
CA LEU A 55 -9.45 4.14 -15.15
C LEU A 55 -9.96 2.73 -15.50
N VAL A 56 -10.02 1.85 -14.52
CA VAL A 56 -10.50 0.46 -14.68
C VAL A 56 -11.92 0.34 -14.14
N GLU A 57 -12.15 0.91 -12.98
CA GLU A 57 -13.45 0.94 -12.29
C GLU A 57 -13.60 2.28 -11.57
N LYS A 58 -14.76 2.54 -11.00
CA LYS A 58 -14.98 3.74 -10.18
C LYS A 58 -13.95 3.80 -9.05
N ASN A 59 -13.18 4.88 -8.98
CA ASN A 59 -12.10 5.12 -8.00
C ASN A 59 -10.93 4.14 -8.09
N VAL A 60 -10.76 3.42 -9.21
CA VAL A 60 -9.70 2.44 -9.41
C VAL A 60 -8.97 2.70 -10.73
N TRP A 61 -7.66 2.91 -10.64
CA TRP A 61 -6.79 3.16 -11.80
C TRP A 61 -5.59 2.22 -11.80
N THR A 62 -5.15 1.88 -13.00
CA THR A 62 -3.83 1.26 -13.21
C THR A 62 -2.83 2.31 -13.69
N CYS A 63 -1.56 2.13 -13.33
CA CYS A 63 -0.44 2.97 -13.74
C CYS A 63 0.66 2.10 -14.35
N SER A 64 1.27 2.54 -15.46
CA SER A 64 2.38 1.80 -16.07
C SER A 64 3.72 1.97 -15.35
N GLY A 65 3.76 2.80 -14.32
CA GLY A 65 4.94 3.11 -13.52
C GLY A 65 5.17 2.17 -12.34
N THR A 66 6.01 2.63 -11.43
CA THR A 66 6.33 1.97 -10.16
C THR A 66 5.27 2.27 -9.08
N PRO A 67 5.30 1.60 -7.91
CA PRO A 67 4.46 1.98 -6.77
C PRO A 67 4.64 3.44 -6.34
N VAL A 68 5.86 3.94 -6.37
CA VAL A 68 6.18 5.36 -6.10
C VAL A 68 5.53 6.28 -7.13
N ASP A 69 5.62 5.94 -8.42
CA ASP A 69 4.94 6.69 -9.48
C ASP A 69 3.43 6.73 -9.30
N CYS A 70 2.84 5.65 -8.78
CA CYS A 70 1.41 5.61 -8.46
C CYS A 70 1.05 6.65 -7.40
N VAL A 71 1.82 6.74 -6.33
CA VAL A 71 1.62 7.74 -5.26
C VAL A 71 1.81 9.15 -5.79
N ILE A 72 2.92 9.42 -6.48
CA ILE A 72 3.21 10.74 -7.08
C ILE A 72 2.07 11.14 -8.05
N THR A 73 1.67 10.23 -8.91
CA THR A 73 0.59 10.50 -9.87
C THR A 73 -0.73 10.83 -9.17
N ALA A 74 -1.09 10.04 -8.15
CA ALA A 74 -2.30 10.28 -7.37
C ALA A 74 -2.32 11.67 -6.72
N LEU A 75 -1.18 12.11 -6.19
CA LEU A 75 -1.08 13.35 -5.40
C LEU A 75 -0.81 14.60 -6.23
N LYS A 76 -0.08 14.48 -7.35
CA LYS A 76 0.35 15.62 -8.18
C LYS A 76 -0.50 15.82 -9.43
N SER A 77 -1.34 14.87 -9.79
CA SER A 77 -2.31 15.05 -10.87
C SER A 77 -3.72 15.27 -10.29
N ASN A 78 -4.63 15.74 -11.11
CA ASN A 78 -6.03 15.94 -10.71
C ASN A 78 -6.89 14.66 -10.87
N ILE A 79 -6.27 13.48 -10.68
CA ILE A 79 -6.96 12.20 -10.86
C ILE A 79 -7.88 11.87 -9.68
N LEU A 80 -7.46 12.22 -8.48
CA LEU A 80 -8.28 12.05 -7.28
C LEU A 80 -9.18 13.26 -7.06
N PRO A 81 -10.46 13.05 -6.68
CA PRO A 81 -11.39 14.13 -6.39
C PRO A 81 -11.08 14.88 -5.09
N ILE A 82 -10.29 14.25 -4.21
CA ILE A 82 -9.92 14.78 -2.90
C ILE A 82 -8.54 14.26 -2.49
N ARG A 83 -7.79 15.06 -1.74
CA ARG A 83 -6.52 14.63 -1.15
C ARG A 83 -6.77 13.52 -0.12
N PRO A 84 -6.03 12.39 -0.15
CA PRO A 84 -6.22 11.31 0.82
C PRO A 84 -5.75 11.71 2.22
N ASP A 85 -6.44 11.18 3.23
CA ASP A 85 -6.07 11.31 4.65
C ASP A 85 -4.95 10.33 5.03
N GLY A 86 -4.79 9.24 4.28
CA GLY A 86 -3.77 8.23 4.50
C GLY A 86 -3.47 7.42 3.24
N ILE A 87 -2.23 6.89 3.16
CA ILE A 87 -1.79 6.00 2.07
C ILE A 87 -1.45 4.64 2.64
N LEU A 88 -2.00 3.59 2.02
CA LEU A 88 -1.74 2.22 2.37
C LEU A 88 -1.12 1.49 1.18
N SER A 89 0.00 0.82 1.43
CA SER A 89 0.68 0.02 0.42
C SER A 89 0.66 -1.46 0.79
N GLY A 90 0.16 -2.31 -0.07
CA GLY A 90 0.07 -3.76 0.14
C GLY A 90 -1.33 -4.31 -0.12
N ILE A 91 -1.62 -5.50 0.39
CA ILE A 91 -0.78 -6.38 1.24
C ILE A 91 0.20 -7.11 0.34
N ASN A 92 1.49 -6.95 0.60
CA ASN A 92 2.55 -7.62 -0.14
C ASN A 92 2.57 -9.12 0.16
N LYS A 93 2.85 -9.90 -0.87
CA LYS A 93 3.11 -11.34 -0.78
C LYS A 93 4.58 -11.58 -0.40
N GLY A 94 4.83 -11.90 0.85
CA GLY A 94 6.16 -11.97 1.48
C GLY A 94 6.40 -10.82 2.44
N ALA A 95 7.21 -11.06 3.49
CA ALA A 95 7.59 -10.04 4.45
C ALA A 95 8.53 -8.98 3.85
N ASN A 96 8.50 -7.79 4.43
CA ASN A 96 9.45 -6.72 4.19
C ASN A 96 10.12 -6.36 5.52
N LEU A 97 11.17 -7.08 5.89
CA LEU A 97 11.89 -6.95 7.17
C LEU A 97 13.38 -6.68 6.95
N GLY A 98 14.00 -6.01 7.89
CA GLY A 98 15.44 -5.73 7.85
C GLY A 98 15.85 -5.02 6.55
N THR A 99 16.79 -5.59 5.80
CA THR A 99 17.30 -5.04 4.54
C THR A 99 16.28 -5.08 3.40
N ASP A 100 15.27 -5.97 3.45
CA ASP A 100 14.24 -6.07 2.41
C ASP A 100 13.42 -4.78 2.26
N ILE A 101 13.29 -4.01 3.36
CA ILE A 101 12.63 -2.69 3.36
C ILE A 101 13.25 -1.74 2.32
N VAL A 102 14.56 -1.85 2.06
CA VAL A 102 15.26 -1.00 1.10
C VAL A 102 14.88 -1.34 -0.34
N TYR A 103 14.67 -2.62 -0.63
CA TYR A 103 14.36 -3.12 -1.98
C TYR A 103 12.85 -3.15 -2.26
N SER A 104 12.02 -3.05 -1.24
CA SER A 104 10.57 -3.19 -1.33
C SER A 104 9.90 -2.01 -2.02
N GLY A 105 9.15 -2.28 -3.07
CA GLY A 105 8.25 -1.32 -3.71
C GLY A 105 7.07 -0.96 -2.82
N THR A 106 6.56 -1.92 -2.03
CA THR A 106 5.51 -1.73 -1.03
C THR A 106 5.93 -0.70 0.03
N CYS A 107 7.12 -0.88 0.64
CA CYS A 107 7.67 0.08 1.59
C CYS A 107 8.00 1.43 0.94
N ALA A 108 8.44 1.41 -0.31
CA ALA A 108 8.77 2.64 -1.06
C ALA A 108 7.53 3.51 -1.29
N ALA A 109 6.39 2.93 -1.65
CA ALA A 109 5.15 3.68 -1.82
C ALA A 109 4.67 4.33 -0.51
N ALA A 110 4.76 3.62 0.61
CA ALA A 110 4.44 4.18 1.91
C ALA A 110 5.43 5.29 2.31
N ARG A 111 6.72 5.11 2.02
CA ARG A 111 7.76 6.14 2.23
C ARG A 111 7.47 7.39 1.39
N GLU A 112 7.09 7.23 0.12
CA GLU A 112 6.71 8.36 -0.72
C GLU A 112 5.53 9.14 -0.13
N GLY A 113 4.54 8.43 0.41
CA GLY A 113 3.41 9.07 1.08
C GLY A 113 3.84 10.02 2.20
N VAL A 114 4.74 9.58 3.09
CA VAL A 114 5.22 10.45 4.18
C VAL A 114 6.14 11.57 3.69
N ILE A 115 6.91 11.37 2.62
CA ILE A 115 7.68 12.43 1.95
C ILE A 115 6.72 13.52 1.46
N GLU A 116 5.58 13.15 0.90
CA GLU A 116 4.53 14.04 0.42
C GLU A 116 3.62 14.59 1.54
N GLY A 117 3.92 14.28 2.80
CA GLY A 117 3.21 14.80 3.98
C GLY A 117 1.88 14.12 4.26
N ILE A 118 1.73 12.85 3.86
CA ILE A 118 0.53 12.05 4.15
C ILE A 118 0.92 10.84 5.01
N PRO A 119 0.26 10.60 6.17
CA PRO A 119 0.49 9.42 6.98
C PRO A 119 0.35 8.14 6.18
N SER A 120 1.28 7.20 6.35
CA SER A 120 1.32 6.03 5.47
C SER A 120 1.69 4.74 6.19
N VAL A 121 1.13 3.63 5.70
CA VAL A 121 1.34 2.28 6.24
C VAL A 121 1.65 1.30 5.12
N ALA A 122 2.69 0.50 5.28
CA ALA A 122 2.98 -0.66 4.45
C ALA A 122 2.51 -1.94 5.16
N PHE A 123 1.89 -2.85 4.42
CA PHE A 123 1.41 -4.14 4.91
C PHE A 123 2.04 -5.29 4.13
N SER A 124 2.55 -6.29 4.84
CA SER A 124 3.20 -7.47 4.25
C SER A 124 2.80 -8.74 4.99
N LEU A 125 2.58 -9.81 4.25
CA LEU A 125 2.18 -11.12 4.75
C LEU A 125 3.25 -12.15 4.44
N GLU A 126 3.93 -12.67 5.49
CA GLU A 126 4.95 -13.72 5.39
C GLU A 126 4.30 -15.09 5.23
N TYR A 127 4.91 -15.91 4.40
CA TYR A 127 4.49 -17.30 4.23
C TYR A 127 4.78 -18.16 5.45
N VAL A 128 3.94 -19.16 5.68
CA VAL A 128 4.19 -20.23 6.63
C VAL A 128 4.01 -21.55 5.91
N ASP A 129 5.11 -22.21 5.58
CA ASP A 129 5.16 -23.61 5.08
C ASP A 129 4.14 -23.95 3.99
N ASN A 130 4.13 -23.25 2.85
CA ASN A 130 3.23 -23.48 1.71
C ASN A 130 1.71 -23.54 2.07
N LYS A 131 1.32 -22.89 3.15
CA LYS A 131 -0.09 -22.81 3.57
C LYS A 131 -0.82 -21.69 2.85
N LEU A 132 -2.15 -21.71 3.00
CA LEU A 132 -3.06 -20.70 2.47
C LEU A 132 -2.64 -19.29 2.89
N GLU A 133 -2.78 -18.35 1.98
CA GLU A 133 -2.53 -16.94 2.21
C GLU A 133 -3.76 -16.30 2.86
N TYR A 134 -3.63 -15.93 4.12
CA TYR A 134 -4.74 -15.32 4.89
C TYR A 134 -4.70 -13.78 4.78
N PHE A 135 -4.74 -13.25 3.57
CA PHE A 135 -4.81 -11.80 3.33
C PHE A 135 -6.00 -11.13 4.00
N ASP A 136 -7.12 -11.82 4.03
CA ASP A 136 -8.35 -11.34 4.66
C ASP A 136 -8.20 -11.10 6.17
N VAL A 137 -7.40 -11.91 6.86
CA VAL A 137 -7.11 -11.76 8.29
C VAL A 137 -6.27 -10.52 8.57
N LEU A 138 -5.23 -10.28 7.75
CA LEU A 138 -4.43 -9.06 7.87
C LEU A 138 -5.21 -7.82 7.43
N ALA A 139 -6.04 -7.92 6.41
CA ALA A 139 -6.92 -6.85 5.97
C ALA A 139 -7.97 -6.49 7.04
N ASP A 140 -8.51 -7.48 7.75
CA ASP A 140 -9.43 -7.25 8.88
C ASP A 140 -8.72 -6.54 10.05
N PHE A 141 -7.48 -6.95 10.36
CA PHE A 141 -6.63 -6.25 11.32
C PHE A 141 -6.38 -4.79 10.89
N ALA A 142 -6.02 -4.56 9.64
CA ALA A 142 -5.81 -3.22 9.09
C ALA A 142 -7.07 -2.36 9.24
N SER A 143 -8.23 -2.86 8.82
CA SER A 143 -9.51 -2.13 8.93
C SER A 143 -9.91 -1.74 10.35
N LYS A 144 -9.55 -2.57 11.35
CA LYS A 144 -9.83 -2.30 12.77
C LYS A 144 -8.86 -1.30 13.41
N ASN A 145 -7.67 -1.15 12.86
CA ASN A 145 -6.59 -0.39 13.51
C ASN A 145 -6.05 0.76 12.66
N ILE A 146 -6.58 1.01 11.47
CA ILE A 146 -5.97 1.94 10.52
C ILE A 146 -5.77 3.35 11.07
N GLU A 147 -6.72 3.89 11.84
CA GLU A 147 -6.60 5.21 12.43
C GLU A 147 -5.40 5.29 13.37
N LYS A 148 -5.24 4.29 14.24
CA LYS A 148 -4.11 4.20 15.17
C LYS A 148 -2.78 4.04 14.43
N LEU A 149 -2.75 3.21 13.38
CA LEU A 149 -1.54 2.99 12.59
C LEU A 149 -1.11 4.28 11.86
N LEU A 150 -2.05 5.00 11.27
CA LEU A 150 -1.75 6.28 10.62
C LEU A 150 -1.25 7.34 11.63
N MET A 151 -1.77 7.36 12.87
CA MET A 151 -1.27 8.24 13.93
C MET A 151 0.17 7.93 14.38
N CYS A 152 0.66 6.71 14.15
CA CYS A 152 2.05 6.33 14.43
C CYS A 152 3.02 6.76 13.31
N SER A 153 2.52 7.21 12.17
CA SER A 153 3.34 7.73 11.07
C SER A 153 3.70 9.19 11.33
N ASP A 154 4.98 9.54 11.23
CA ASP A 154 5.43 10.93 11.40
C ASP A 154 5.71 11.59 10.06
N VAL A 155 4.86 12.52 9.67
CA VAL A 155 4.99 13.28 8.40
C VAL A 155 5.66 14.65 8.59
N GLN A 156 5.89 15.08 9.82
CA GLN A 156 6.40 16.41 10.13
C GLN A 156 7.93 16.42 10.28
N LYS A 157 8.44 15.61 11.16
CA LYS A 157 9.83 15.65 11.59
C LYS A 157 10.68 14.56 10.96
N GLU A 158 10.38 13.31 11.30
CA GLU A 158 11.24 12.16 10.95
C GLU A 158 10.88 11.52 9.60
N LYS A 159 9.73 11.86 9.02
CA LYS A 159 9.23 11.29 7.77
C LYS A 159 9.18 9.75 7.80
N THR A 160 8.62 9.20 8.88
CA THR A 160 8.51 7.76 9.10
C THR A 160 7.13 7.23 8.75
N PHE A 161 7.09 6.13 8.03
CA PHE A 161 5.88 5.34 7.79
C PHE A 161 5.83 4.13 8.73
N VAL A 162 4.65 3.57 8.91
CA VAL A 162 4.45 2.33 9.69
C VAL A 162 4.62 1.13 8.77
N ASN A 163 5.43 0.15 9.17
CA ASN A 163 5.64 -1.09 8.44
C ASN A 163 5.08 -2.28 9.24
N VAL A 164 3.97 -2.82 8.78
CA VAL A 164 3.27 -3.94 9.41
C VAL A 164 3.62 -5.23 8.68
N ASN A 165 4.20 -6.18 9.40
CA ASN A 165 4.45 -7.53 8.90
C ASN A 165 3.68 -8.54 9.74
N ALA A 166 3.05 -9.51 9.10
CA ALA A 166 2.29 -10.56 9.76
C ALA A 166 2.61 -11.92 9.14
N PHE A 167 2.51 -12.98 9.93
CA PHE A 167 2.53 -14.33 9.40
C PHE A 167 1.17 -14.73 8.86
N SER A 168 1.14 -15.57 7.83
CA SER A 168 -0.10 -16.10 7.24
C SER A 168 -0.74 -17.15 8.15
N TYR A 169 -1.52 -16.68 9.11
CA TYR A 169 -2.28 -17.52 10.05
C TYR A 169 -3.77 -17.16 10.02
N PRO A 170 -4.66 -18.15 10.28
CA PRO A 170 -6.11 -17.92 10.29
C PRO A 170 -6.58 -17.00 11.44
N LYS A 171 -5.73 -16.75 12.44
CA LYS A 171 -6.03 -15.89 13.59
C LYS A 171 -4.75 -15.40 14.26
N TYR A 172 -4.68 -14.11 14.55
CA TYR A 172 -3.59 -13.53 15.34
C TYR A 172 -3.90 -13.60 16.84
N LYS A 173 -2.86 -13.86 17.64
CA LYS A 173 -2.94 -13.90 19.11
C LYS A 173 -2.52 -12.58 19.78
N GLY A 174 -1.94 -11.67 19.03
CA GLY A 174 -1.46 -10.39 19.53
C GLY A 174 -0.54 -9.68 18.53
N ILE A 175 -0.01 -8.53 18.95
CA ILE A 175 0.93 -7.69 18.22
C ILE A 175 2.20 -7.60 19.07
N ARG A 176 3.35 -7.59 18.41
CA ARG A 176 4.66 -7.34 19.04
C ARG A 176 5.29 -6.11 18.42
#